data_46c375dbd413e4cfbb6925362f8210a7
#
_entry.id   46c375dbd413e4cfbb6925362f8210a7
#
_cell.length_a   1.000
_cell.length_b   1.000
_cell.length_c   1.000
_cell.angle_alpha   90.00
_cell.angle_beta   90.00
_cell.angle_gamma   90.00
#
_symmetry.space_group_name_H-M   'P 1'
#
loop_
_entity.id
_entity.type
_entity.pdbx_description
1 polymer ?
#
loop_
_entity_poly.entity_id
_entity_poly.type
_entity_poly.pdbx_seq_one_letter_code
_entity_poly.pdbx_strand_id
1 'polypeptide(L)'
;MQTYELLYLTPLQDKDTDRVAIREQVAKVIQAGGGSILATRDIARQRLSYPVKSNQAGEYLLVEFTAPGGPPVASIQRELRLLSSILRLMVTVKSEKARSVGAEIEAKERAQAQVDAAKSVVAERAPTPVPVGEPKTIEDLDKRLEEILGKEMV
;
A
#
# COMPACT_ATOMS: atom_id res chain seq x y z
N MET A 1 -19.60 -3.55 -20.47
CA MET A 1 -18.24 -3.12 -20.10
C MET A 1 -17.70 -4.08 -19.06
N GLN A 2 -16.43 -4.42 -19.14
CA GLN A 2 -15.78 -5.39 -18.28
C GLN A 2 -14.63 -4.71 -17.54
N THR A 3 -14.36 -5.11 -16.31
CA THR A 3 -13.24 -4.52 -15.53
C THR A 3 -12.00 -5.36 -15.74
N TYR A 4 -10.89 -4.68 -15.98
CA TYR A 4 -9.58 -5.25 -16.22
C TYR A 4 -8.57 -4.71 -15.21
N GLU A 5 -7.58 -5.52 -14.92
CA GLU A 5 -6.40 -5.16 -14.15
C GLU A 5 -5.18 -5.20 -15.06
N LEU A 6 -4.48 -4.09 -15.15
CA LEU A 6 -3.20 -3.96 -15.84
C LEU A 6 -2.10 -3.89 -14.78
N LEU A 7 -1.32 -4.96 -14.65
CA LEU A 7 -0.08 -4.94 -13.91
C LEU A 7 1.06 -4.66 -14.88
N TYR A 8 1.85 -3.63 -14.61
CA TYR A 8 3.01 -3.33 -15.43
C TYR A 8 4.24 -3.00 -14.59
N LEU A 9 5.40 -3.31 -15.17
CA LEU A 9 6.72 -3.12 -14.58
C LEU A 9 7.44 -2.01 -15.34
N THR A 10 7.93 -1.01 -14.60
CA THR A 10 8.78 0.06 -15.14
C THR A 10 10.19 -0.02 -14.57
N PRO A 11 11.20 0.55 -15.22
CA PRO A 11 12.49 0.77 -14.59
C PRO A 11 12.33 1.59 -13.31
N LEU A 12 13.21 1.38 -12.35
CA LEU A 12 13.24 2.22 -11.16
C LEU A 12 13.60 3.65 -11.57
N GLN A 13 12.72 4.59 -11.27
CA GLN A 13 12.93 6.01 -11.58
C GLN A 13 13.29 6.76 -10.29
N ASP A 14 14.37 7.53 -10.35
CA ASP A 14 14.83 8.35 -9.22
C ASP A 14 14.00 9.64 -9.08
N LYS A 15 13.41 10.11 -10.19
CA LYS A 15 12.60 11.33 -10.23
C LYS A 15 11.11 11.02 -10.25
N ASP A 16 10.36 11.67 -9.38
CA ASP A 16 8.89 11.53 -9.34
C ASP A 16 8.23 12.06 -10.61
N THR A 17 8.82 13.08 -11.27
CA THR A 17 8.33 13.61 -12.55
C THR A 17 8.27 12.56 -13.65
N ASP A 18 9.30 11.70 -13.75
CA ASP A 18 9.36 10.65 -14.77
C ASP A 18 8.32 9.56 -14.51
N ARG A 19 8.05 9.28 -13.22
CA ARG A 19 7.00 8.34 -12.80
C ARG A 19 5.60 8.85 -13.19
N VAL A 20 5.34 10.13 -12.97
CA VAL A 20 4.07 10.76 -13.36
C VAL A 20 3.91 10.71 -14.88
N ALA A 21 4.94 11.05 -15.64
CA ALA A 21 4.91 11.01 -17.10
C ALA A 21 4.60 9.60 -17.65
N ILE A 22 5.16 8.54 -17.06
CA ILE A 22 4.86 7.15 -17.45
C ILE A 22 3.40 6.82 -17.16
N ARG A 23 2.87 7.20 -16.00
CA ARG A 23 1.45 6.98 -15.65
C ARG A 23 0.51 7.69 -16.61
N GLU A 24 0.83 8.93 -16.97
CA GLU A 24 0.06 9.69 -17.95
C GLU A 24 0.08 9.05 -19.34
N GLN A 25 1.23 8.53 -19.78
CA GLN A 25 1.32 7.80 -21.05
C GLN A 25 0.43 6.56 -21.05
N VAL A 26 0.47 5.76 -19.96
CA VAL A 26 -0.38 4.58 -19.80
C VAL A 26 -1.85 4.99 -19.78
N ALA A 27 -2.20 6.06 -19.06
CA ALA A 27 -3.57 6.57 -19.00
C ALA A 27 -4.08 6.99 -20.37
N LYS A 28 -3.29 7.71 -21.16
CA LYS A 28 -3.64 8.14 -22.52
C LYS A 28 -3.90 6.96 -23.43
N VAL A 29 -3.08 5.91 -23.37
CA VAL A 29 -3.28 4.69 -24.20
C VAL A 29 -4.58 3.98 -23.83
N ILE A 30 -4.87 3.84 -22.52
CA ILE A 30 -6.13 3.22 -22.06
C ILE A 30 -7.34 4.03 -22.53
N GLN A 31 -7.30 5.35 -22.39
CA GLN A 31 -8.40 6.24 -22.83
C GLN A 31 -8.58 6.23 -24.35
N ALA A 32 -7.48 6.26 -25.11
CA ALA A 32 -7.53 6.17 -26.57
C ALA A 32 -8.16 4.84 -27.06
N GLY A 33 -7.94 3.75 -26.30
CA GLY A 33 -8.60 2.47 -26.56
C GLY A 33 -10.06 2.38 -26.06
N GLY A 34 -10.65 3.49 -25.61
CA GLY A 34 -12.03 3.53 -25.09
C GLY A 34 -12.17 2.97 -23.67
N GLY A 35 -11.08 2.86 -22.93
CA GLY A 35 -11.09 2.47 -21.52
C GLY A 35 -11.24 3.65 -20.57
N SER A 36 -11.79 3.40 -19.40
CA SER A 36 -11.90 4.36 -18.29
C SER A 36 -11.15 3.82 -17.08
N ILE A 37 -10.24 4.63 -16.52
CA ILE A 37 -9.44 4.25 -15.36
C ILE A 37 -10.30 4.39 -14.10
N LEU A 38 -10.29 3.36 -13.26
CA LEU A 38 -10.98 3.32 -11.98
C LEU A 38 -10.03 3.63 -10.82
N ALA A 39 -8.86 2.99 -10.81
CA ALA A 39 -7.87 3.15 -9.75
C ALA A 39 -6.46 2.91 -10.27
N THR A 40 -5.49 3.55 -9.63
CA THR A 40 -4.06 3.31 -9.85
C THR A 40 -3.38 3.09 -8.50
N ARG A 41 -2.57 2.04 -8.38
CA ARG A 41 -1.88 1.67 -7.15
C ARG A 41 -0.42 1.35 -7.41
N ASP A 42 0.43 1.78 -6.50
CA ASP A 42 1.83 1.37 -6.44
C ASP A 42 1.91 0.08 -5.62
N ILE A 43 2.39 -1.00 -6.22
CA ILE A 43 2.45 -2.30 -5.55
C ILE A 43 3.76 -2.47 -4.81
N ALA A 44 4.89 -2.41 -5.52
CA ALA A 44 6.19 -2.61 -4.91
C ALA A 44 7.32 -2.05 -5.76
N ARG A 45 8.37 -1.62 -5.09
CA ARG A 45 9.68 -1.37 -5.68
C ARG A 45 10.61 -2.48 -5.22
N GLN A 46 11.15 -3.24 -6.16
CA GLN A 46 11.98 -4.38 -5.78
C GLN A 46 13.02 -4.73 -6.81
N ARG A 47 14.05 -5.44 -6.35
CA ARG A 47 15.04 -6.05 -7.22
C ARG A 47 14.42 -7.24 -7.95
N LEU A 48 14.71 -7.35 -9.23
CA LEU A 48 14.21 -8.44 -10.08
C LEU A 48 15.09 -9.68 -9.89
N SER A 49 14.50 -10.86 -9.98
CA SER A 49 15.22 -12.15 -9.89
C SER A 49 16.20 -12.34 -11.04
N TYR A 50 15.95 -11.69 -12.18
CA TYR A 50 16.83 -11.64 -13.35
C TYR A 50 16.69 -10.29 -14.05
N PRO A 51 17.72 -9.82 -14.77
CA PRO A 51 17.64 -8.53 -15.43
C PRO A 51 16.63 -8.55 -16.58
N VAL A 52 15.78 -7.52 -16.67
CA VAL A 52 14.82 -7.32 -17.75
C VAL A 52 15.20 -6.06 -18.51
N LYS A 53 15.46 -6.15 -19.81
CA LYS A 53 15.98 -5.04 -20.64
C LYS A 53 17.12 -4.28 -19.94
N SER A 54 18.10 -5.01 -19.39
CA SER A 54 19.26 -4.49 -18.65
C SER A 54 18.95 -3.84 -17.27
N ASN A 55 17.72 -3.84 -16.84
CA ASN A 55 17.33 -3.32 -15.52
C ASN A 55 17.31 -4.44 -14.48
N GLN A 56 18.01 -4.26 -13.35
CA GLN A 56 18.05 -5.21 -12.23
C GLN A 56 16.99 -4.95 -11.18
N ALA A 57 16.36 -3.78 -11.20
CA ALA A 57 15.32 -3.38 -10.29
C ALA A 57 14.20 -2.67 -11.06
N GLY A 58 13.01 -2.68 -10.51
CA GLY A 58 11.86 -2.02 -11.12
C GLY A 58 10.73 -1.77 -10.13
N GLU A 59 9.77 -1.02 -10.60
CA GLU A 59 8.56 -0.65 -9.88
C GLU A 59 7.35 -1.33 -10.52
N TYR A 60 6.57 -2.03 -9.71
CA TYR A 60 5.31 -2.65 -10.11
C TYR A 60 4.16 -1.70 -9.82
N LEU A 61 3.37 -1.43 -10.87
CA LEU A 61 2.18 -0.59 -10.78
C LEU A 61 0.97 -1.38 -11.27
N LEU A 62 -0.17 -1.17 -10.60
CA LEU A 62 -1.45 -1.76 -10.95
C LEU A 62 -2.42 -0.65 -11.35
N VAL A 63 -3.06 -0.81 -12.51
CA VAL A 63 -4.14 0.07 -12.96
C VAL A 63 -5.39 -0.78 -13.17
N GLU A 64 -6.46 -0.39 -12.50
CA GLU A 64 -7.78 -0.94 -12.74
C GLU A 64 -8.53 -0.05 -13.73
N PHE A 65 -9.07 -0.63 -14.79
CA PHE A 65 -9.81 0.11 -15.80
C PHE A 65 -10.99 -0.69 -16.34
N THR A 66 -12.00 0.01 -16.83
CA THR A 66 -13.11 -0.60 -17.58
C THR A 66 -12.89 -0.40 -19.06
N ALA A 67 -13.20 -1.40 -19.86
CA ALA A 67 -13.19 -1.30 -21.31
C ALA A 67 -14.26 -2.22 -21.93
N PRO A 68 -14.68 -1.94 -23.18
CA PRO A 68 -15.39 -2.94 -23.97
C PRO A 68 -14.49 -4.15 -24.16
N GLY A 69 -15.03 -5.36 -23.94
CA GLY A 69 -14.25 -6.59 -24.08
C GLY A 69 -13.80 -6.85 -25.52
N GLY A 70 -12.79 -7.72 -25.69
CA GLY A 70 -12.34 -8.18 -26.99
C GLY A 70 -11.31 -7.27 -27.69
N PRO A 71 -11.49 -6.90 -28.97
CA PRO A 71 -10.49 -6.21 -29.78
C PRO A 71 -9.90 -4.92 -29.14
N PRO A 72 -10.69 -4.05 -28.47
CA PRO A 72 -10.15 -2.84 -27.84
C PRO A 72 -9.08 -3.11 -26.81
N VAL A 73 -9.26 -4.13 -25.96
CA VAL A 73 -8.27 -4.49 -24.93
C VAL A 73 -6.99 -5.02 -25.54
N ALA A 74 -7.11 -5.80 -26.62
CA ALA A 74 -5.95 -6.31 -27.36
C ALA A 74 -5.15 -5.15 -28.00
N SER A 75 -5.83 -4.11 -28.50
CA SER A 75 -5.17 -2.91 -29.04
C SER A 75 -4.45 -2.13 -27.95
N ILE A 76 -5.11 -1.89 -26.82
CA ILE A 76 -4.50 -1.25 -25.64
C ILE A 76 -3.23 -2.01 -25.23
N GLN A 77 -3.33 -3.34 -25.10
CA GLN A 77 -2.18 -4.16 -24.72
C GLN A 77 -1.03 -4.08 -25.72
N ARG A 78 -1.34 -4.03 -27.02
CA ARG A 78 -0.34 -3.89 -28.09
C ARG A 78 0.37 -2.54 -28.00
N GLU A 79 -0.38 -1.45 -27.85
CA GLU A 79 0.18 -0.09 -27.76
C GLU A 79 1.05 0.07 -26.51
N LEU A 80 0.59 -0.44 -25.37
CA LEU A 80 1.36 -0.41 -24.12
C LEU A 80 2.69 -1.18 -24.25
N ARG A 81 2.74 -2.28 -25.03
CA ARG A 81 3.99 -3.02 -25.29
C ARG A 81 5.01 -2.23 -26.09
N LEU A 82 4.57 -1.27 -26.89
CA LEU A 82 5.44 -0.41 -27.70
C LEU A 82 6.10 0.71 -26.86
N LEU A 83 5.58 0.98 -25.68
CA LEU A 83 6.18 1.98 -24.79
C LEU A 83 7.52 1.46 -24.25
N SER A 84 8.60 2.19 -24.54
CA SER A 84 9.96 1.86 -24.06
C SER A 84 10.08 1.92 -22.54
N SER A 85 9.25 2.76 -21.91
CA SER A 85 9.16 2.93 -20.45
C SER A 85 8.56 1.71 -19.73
N ILE A 86 7.92 0.79 -20.44
CA ILE A 86 7.36 -0.44 -19.87
C ILE A 86 8.30 -1.62 -20.15
N LEU A 87 8.75 -2.26 -19.08
CA LEU A 87 9.59 -3.47 -19.18
C LEU A 87 8.74 -4.70 -19.45
N ARG A 88 7.68 -4.88 -18.69
CA ARG A 88 6.71 -5.98 -18.83
C ARG A 88 5.31 -5.50 -18.45
N LEU A 89 4.30 -6.17 -19.00
CA LEU A 89 2.92 -5.93 -18.64
C LEU A 89 2.10 -7.21 -18.72
N MET A 90 1.03 -7.24 -17.90
CA MET A 90 0.03 -8.28 -17.89
C MET A 90 -1.34 -7.64 -17.75
N VAL A 91 -2.31 -8.05 -18.56
CA VAL A 91 -3.70 -7.62 -18.45
C VAL A 91 -4.54 -8.83 -18.08
N THR A 92 -5.32 -8.69 -17.02
CA THR A 92 -6.23 -9.73 -16.53
C THR A 92 -7.65 -9.19 -16.41
N VAL A 93 -8.63 -10.07 -16.48
CA VAL A 93 -10.03 -9.73 -16.21
C VAL A 93 -10.26 -9.78 -14.71
N LYS A 94 -10.73 -8.70 -14.12
CA LYS A 94 -11.12 -8.68 -12.70
C LYS A 94 -12.48 -9.38 -12.54
N SER A 95 -12.48 -10.55 -11.89
CA SER A 95 -13.71 -11.25 -11.57
C SER A 95 -14.48 -10.56 -10.43
N GLU A 96 -15.81 -10.75 -10.37
CA GLU A 96 -16.63 -10.21 -9.29
C GLU A 96 -16.23 -10.75 -7.91
N LYS A 97 -15.78 -11.99 -7.84
CA LYS A 97 -15.24 -12.58 -6.61
C LYS A 97 -13.96 -11.90 -6.16
N ALA A 98 -13.08 -11.51 -7.10
CA ALA A 98 -11.88 -10.74 -6.77
C ALA A 98 -12.20 -9.30 -6.33
N ARG A 99 -13.32 -8.74 -6.77
CA ARG A 99 -13.83 -7.43 -6.30
C ARG A 99 -14.22 -7.47 -4.82
N SER A 100 -14.99 -8.48 -4.41
CA SER A 100 -15.43 -8.59 -3.02
C SER A 100 -14.24 -8.79 -2.06
N VAL A 101 -13.30 -9.67 -2.41
CA VAL A 101 -12.09 -9.90 -1.62
C VAL A 101 -11.20 -8.65 -1.58
N GLY A 102 -11.05 -7.95 -2.70
CA GLY A 102 -10.29 -6.69 -2.74
C GLY A 102 -10.90 -5.59 -1.86
N ALA A 103 -12.22 -5.46 -1.89
CA ALA A 103 -12.94 -4.49 -1.05
C ALA A 103 -12.83 -4.83 0.45
N GLU A 104 -12.86 -6.11 0.82
CA GLU A 104 -12.65 -6.54 2.21
C GLU A 104 -11.22 -6.29 2.71
N ILE A 105 -10.22 -6.49 1.85
CA ILE A 105 -8.82 -6.21 2.19
C ILE A 105 -8.63 -4.70 2.40
N GLU A 106 -9.13 -3.87 1.49
CA GLU A 106 -9.05 -2.41 1.63
C GLU A 106 -9.78 -1.89 2.87
N ALA A 107 -10.93 -2.46 3.18
CA ALA A 107 -11.67 -2.11 4.39
C ALA A 107 -10.88 -2.47 5.66
N LYS A 108 -10.22 -3.63 5.67
CA LYS A 108 -9.34 -4.05 6.78
C LYS A 108 -8.10 -3.18 6.90
N GLU A 109 -7.44 -2.84 5.79
CA GLU A 109 -6.27 -1.95 5.79
C GLU A 109 -6.61 -0.54 6.29
N ARG A 110 -7.74 0.01 5.85
CA ARG A 110 -8.24 1.31 6.34
C ARG A 110 -8.59 1.27 7.83
N ALA A 111 -9.22 0.19 8.30
CA ALA A 111 -9.54 0.00 9.70
C ALA A 111 -8.26 -0.12 10.55
N GLN A 112 -7.26 -0.87 10.06
CA GLN A 112 -5.97 -1.03 10.73
C GLN A 112 -5.21 0.29 10.79
N ALA A 113 -5.15 1.04 9.69
CA ALA A 113 -4.50 2.35 9.64
C ALA A 113 -5.16 3.37 10.61
N GLN A 114 -6.49 3.30 10.79
CA GLN A 114 -7.20 4.13 11.78
C GLN A 114 -6.86 3.74 13.22
N VAL A 115 -6.72 2.45 13.50
CA VAL A 115 -6.32 1.96 14.82
C VAL A 115 -4.88 2.36 15.14
N ASP A 116 -3.98 2.27 14.16
CA ASP A 116 -2.58 2.65 14.34
C ASP A 116 -2.41 4.17 14.49
N ALA A 117 -3.19 4.97 13.75
CA ALA A 117 -3.25 6.41 13.91
C ALA A 117 -3.82 6.81 15.28
N ALA A 118 -4.87 6.12 15.77
CA ALA A 118 -5.43 6.35 17.10
C ALA A 118 -4.44 5.98 18.21
N LYS A 119 -3.65 4.92 18.03
CA LYS A 119 -2.58 4.54 18.97
C LYS A 119 -1.46 5.58 19.04
N SER A 120 -1.06 6.15 17.91
CA SER A 120 -0.02 7.19 17.89
C SER A 120 -0.47 8.48 18.62
N VAL A 121 -1.74 8.86 18.46
CA VAL A 121 -2.32 10.04 19.16
C VAL A 121 -2.44 9.80 20.67
N VAL A 122 -2.69 8.56 21.11
CA VAL A 122 -2.73 8.22 22.54
C VAL A 122 -1.33 8.18 23.14
N ALA A 123 -0.31 7.77 22.37
CA ALA A 123 1.09 7.79 22.83
C ALA A 123 1.63 9.22 23.00
N GLU A 124 1.17 10.18 22.18
CA GLU A 124 1.58 11.61 22.30
C GLU A 124 0.84 12.37 23.42
N ARG A 125 -0.24 11.77 23.94
CA ARG A 125 -1.00 12.31 25.10
C ARG A 125 -0.65 11.63 26.42
N ALA A 126 0.47 10.93 26.51
CA ALA A 126 0.98 10.48 27.80
C ALA A 126 1.24 11.70 28.68
N PRO A 127 0.69 11.76 29.90
CA PRO A 127 0.91 12.90 30.78
C PRO A 127 2.41 13.03 31.03
N THR A 128 2.90 14.27 30.94
CA THR A 128 4.23 14.66 31.39
C THR A 128 4.54 13.97 32.72
N PRO A 129 5.69 13.31 32.89
CA PRO A 129 6.02 12.70 34.14
C PRO A 129 6.09 13.79 35.18
N VAL A 130 5.19 13.71 36.16
CA VAL A 130 5.31 14.45 37.41
C VAL A 130 6.65 14.05 38.01
N PRO A 131 7.49 14.95 38.49
CA PRO A 131 8.77 14.59 39.08
C PRO A 131 8.49 13.73 40.30
N VAL A 132 8.67 12.43 40.14
CA VAL A 132 8.68 11.48 41.24
C VAL A 132 9.97 11.76 42.00
N GLY A 133 9.81 12.28 43.21
CA GLY A 133 10.91 12.46 44.15
C GLY A 133 11.73 11.16 44.27
N GLU A 134 13.01 11.34 44.46
CA GLU A 134 14.05 10.31 44.55
C GLU A 134 13.60 9.08 45.36
N PRO A 135 13.91 7.85 44.95
CA PRO A 135 13.58 6.65 45.69
C PRO A 135 14.38 6.66 47.00
N LYS A 136 13.69 6.95 48.06
CA LYS A 136 14.21 6.73 49.42
C LYS A 136 14.23 5.23 49.67
N THR A 137 15.41 4.69 49.86
CA THR A 137 15.83 3.41 50.46
C THR A 137 14.87 2.22 50.35
N ILE A 138 15.47 1.05 50.07
CA ILE A 138 14.81 -0.27 49.99
C ILE A 138 13.83 -0.53 51.13
N GLU A 139 14.09 0.01 52.32
CA GLU A 139 13.24 -0.05 53.55
C GLU A 139 11.83 0.61 53.40
N ASP A 140 11.69 1.60 52.52
CA ASP A 140 10.37 2.24 52.27
C ASP A 140 9.50 1.42 51.32
N LEU A 141 10.11 0.58 50.50
CA LEU A 141 9.38 -0.34 49.62
C LEU A 141 8.86 -1.55 50.39
N ASP A 142 9.62 -2.09 51.33
CA ASP A 142 9.20 -3.21 52.19
C ASP A 142 8.01 -2.81 53.09
N LYS A 143 8.03 -1.62 53.67
CA LYS A 143 6.91 -1.13 54.47
C LYS A 143 5.61 -0.95 53.67
N ARG A 144 5.72 -0.52 52.40
CA ARG A 144 4.54 -0.41 51.54
C ARG A 144 4.01 -1.76 51.10
N LEU A 145 4.87 -2.76 50.92
CA LEU A 145 4.48 -4.14 50.60
C LEU A 145 3.72 -4.78 51.78
N GLU A 146 4.18 -4.58 52.99
CA GLU A 146 3.50 -5.08 54.22
C GLU A 146 2.13 -4.37 54.47
N GLU A 147 2.00 -3.08 54.14
CA GLU A 147 0.75 -2.33 54.27
C GLU A 147 -0.32 -2.79 53.24
N ILE A 148 0.11 -3.22 52.04
CA ILE A 148 -0.78 -3.75 51.00
C ILE A 148 -1.19 -5.19 51.33
N LEU A 149 -0.26 -6.02 51.81
CA LEU A 149 -0.53 -7.41 52.18
C LEU A 149 -1.36 -7.53 53.46
N GLY A 150 -1.24 -6.59 54.38
CA GLY A 150 -2.00 -6.56 55.62
C GLY A 150 -3.48 -6.14 55.46
N LYS A 151 -3.87 -5.60 54.32
CA LYS A 151 -5.23 -5.09 54.06
C LYS A 151 -6.18 -6.08 53.40
N GLU A 152 -5.68 -7.26 53.01
CA GLU A 152 -6.47 -8.31 52.34
C GLU A 152 -6.88 -9.49 53.25
N MET A 153 -6.70 -9.36 54.55
CA MET A 153 -7.13 -10.39 55.51
C MET A 153 -7.99 -9.81 56.68
N VAL A 154 -9.09 -9.11 56.31
CA VAL A 154 -10.24 -8.91 57.26
C VAL A 154 -11.54 -8.92 56.46
#